data_4639eba7b74835dac5b9e806840bebd8
#
_entry.id   4639eba7b74835dac5b9e806840bebd8
#
_cell.length_a   1.000
_cell.length_b   1.000
_cell.length_c   1.000
_cell.angle_alpha   90.00
_cell.angle_beta   90.00
_cell.angle_gamma   90.00
#
_symmetry.space_group_name_H-M   'P 1'
#
loop_
_entity.id
_entity.type
_entity.pdbx_description
1 polymer ?
#
loop_
_entity_poly.entity_id
_entity_poly.type
_entity_poly.pdbx_seq_one_letter_code
_entity_poly.pdbx_strand_id
1 'polypeptide(L)'
;MIENLGVGIDISSISDFKKISFDVKPGFYKKIFQQSEIDYCLKFQDPSSHFAGKFALKEAVKKSIIDDIYISKIETFHQKSKPMIKL
;
A
#
# COMPACT_ATOMS: atom_id res chain seq x y z
N MET A 1 15.14 -8.84 -0.35
CA MET A 1 14.76 -9.29 -0.19
C MET A 1 13.60 -9.38 -0.29
N ILE A 2 13.23 -9.56 -0.49
CA ILE A 2 12.24 -9.67 -0.61
C ILE A 2 11.71 -10.90 -0.55
N GLU A 3 12.39 -11.72 -0.23
CA GLU A 3 11.98 -13.00 0.12
C GLU A 3 10.81 -12.94 1.05
N ASN A 4 10.60 -11.84 1.65
CA ASN A 4 9.49 -11.70 2.56
C ASN A 4 8.20 -11.33 1.91
N LEU A 5 8.20 -11.24 0.61
CA LEU A 5 7.04 -10.76 -0.07
C LEU A 5 5.80 -11.52 0.23
N GLY A 6 5.77 -12.75 0.33
CA GLY A 6 4.54 -13.46 0.56
C GLY A 6 4.18 -13.59 2.01
N VAL A 7 5.00 -13.07 2.89
CA VAL A 7 4.86 -13.35 4.27
C VAL A 7 4.14 -12.32 5.06
N GLY A 8 3.71 -11.29 4.44
CA GLY A 8 2.98 -10.26 5.13
C GLY A 8 3.72 -8.94 5.14
N ILE A 9 3.40 -8.12 6.10
CA ILE A 9 3.83 -6.75 6.10
C ILE A 9 5.24 -6.62 6.62
N ASP A 10 6.06 -5.88 5.88
CA ASP A 10 7.40 -5.55 6.31
C ASP A 10 7.31 -4.57 7.49
N ILE A 11 7.91 -4.91 8.60
CA ILE A 11 7.89 -4.08 9.79
C ILE A 11 8.51 -2.71 9.52
N SER A 12 9.55 -2.68 8.68
CA SER A 12 10.16 -1.40 8.29
C SER A 12 9.18 -0.48 7.61
N SER A 13 8.33 -1.03 6.76
CA SER A 13 7.33 -0.23 6.06
C SER A 13 6.33 0.37 7.03
N ILE A 14 5.89 -0.40 8.03
CA ILE A 14 4.97 0.12 9.04
C ILE A 14 5.63 1.29 9.78
N SER A 15 6.87 1.12 10.17
CA SER A 15 7.61 2.14 10.89
C SER A 15 7.76 3.40 10.04
N ASP A 16 8.04 3.23 8.76
CA ASP A 16 8.22 4.36 7.85
C ASP A 16 6.91 5.15 7.71
N PHE A 17 5.79 4.46 7.55
CA PHE A 17 4.51 5.14 7.43
C PHE A 17 4.08 5.81 8.73
N LYS A 18 4.54 5.32 9.87
CA LYS A 18 4.29 6.00 11.14
C LYS A 18 5.10 7.28 11.26
N LYS A 19 6.34 7.24 10.81
CA LYS A 19 7.21 8.43 10.89
C LYS A 19 6.78 9.52 9.92
N ILE A 20 6.29 9.11 8.75
CA ILE A 20 5.88 10.06 7.73
C ILE A 20 4.39 9.88 7.52
N SER A 21 3.60 10.48 8.40
CA SER A 21 2.15 10.33 8.32
C SER A 21 1.58 11.07 7.13
N PHE A 22 0.36 10.72 6.75
CA PHE A 22 -0.30 11.36 5.62
C PHE A 22 -0.45 12.87 5.83
N ASP A 23 -0.75 13.28 7.06
CA ASP A 23 -0.92 14.70 7.37
C ASP A 23 0.36 15.48 7.15
N VAL A 24 1.51 14.84 7.38
CA VAL A 24 2.80 15.50 7.25
C VAL A 24 3.24 15.58 5.79
N LYS A 25 3.06 14.51 5.05
CA LYS A 25 3.51 14.47 3.65
C LYS A 25 2.49 13.82 2.74
N PRO A 26 1.37 14.48 2.49
CA PRO A 26 0.34 13.88 1.62
C PRO A 26 0.83 13.62 0.21
N GLY A 27 1.76 14.43 -0.31
CA GLY A 27 2.30 14.22 -1.64
C GLY A 27 3.04 12.90 -1.79
N PHE A 28 3.73 12.48 -0.74
CA PHE A 28 4.42 11.21 -0.73
C PHE A 28 3.42 10.06 -0.92
N TYR A 29 2.31 10.11 -0.20
CA TYR A 29 1.30 9.07 -0.28
C TYR A 29 0.62 9.05 -1.64
N LYS A 30 0.39 10.22 -2.22
CA LYS A 30 -0.27 10.31 -3.52
C LYS A 30 0.58 9.79 -4.67
N LYS A 31 1.88 9.67 -4.46
CA LYS A 31 2.75 9.06 -5.46
C LYS A 31 2.65 7.54 -5.44
N ILE A 32 2.15 6.97 -4.37
CA ILE A 32 2.10 5.52 -4.19
C ILE A 32 0.67 5.01 -4.28
N PHE A 33 -0.27 5.72 -3.67
CA PHE A 33 -1.64 5.25 -3.50
C PHE A 33 -2.63 6.08 -4.30
N GLN A 34 -3.72 5.44 -4.69
CA GLN A 34 -4.84 6.15 -5.27
C GLN A 34 -5.69 6.74 -4.15
N GLN A 35 -6.53 7.71 -4.49
CA GLN A 35 -7.34 8.38 -3.48
C GLN A 35 -8.24 7.41 -2.72
N SER A 36 -8.79 6.42 -3.42
CA SER A 36 -9.63 5.42 -2.77
C SER A 36 -8.89 4.65 -1.70
N GLU A 37 -7.61 4.36 -1.96
CA GLU A 37 -6.78 3.64 -1.00
C GLU A 37 -6.47 4.51 0.21
N ILE A 38 -6.19 5.77 -0.02
CA ILE A 38 -5.91 6.71 1.06
C ILE A 38 -7.14 6.86 1.94
N ASP A 39 -8.30 7.06 1.32
CA ASP A 39 -9.56 7.21 2.06
C ASP A 39 -9.85 5.98 2.91
N TYR A 40 -9.60 4.80 2.35
CA TYR A 40 -9.83 3.57 3.09
C TYR A 40 -8.92 3.47 4.32
N CYS A 41 -7.63 3.74 4.13
CA CYS A 41 -6.68 3.60 5.23
C CYS A 41 -6.92 4.61 6.33
N LEU A 42 -7.33 5.82 5.98
CA LEU A 42 -7.55 6.86 6.97
C LEU A 42 -8.76 6.63 7.87
N LYS A 43 -9.59 5.65 7.54
CA LYS A 43 -10.71 5.29 8.41
C LYS A 43 -10.29 4.60 9.71
N PHE A 44 -9.09 4.07 9.76
CA PHE A 44 -8.64 3.29 10.89
C PHE A 44 -7.85 4.12 11.88
N GLN A 45 -7.83 3.69 13.13
CA GLN A 45 -7.08 4.37 14.15
C GLN A 45 -5.59 4.32 13.90
N ASP A 46 -5.13 3.23 13.30
CA ASP A 46 -3.73 3.08 12.95
C ASP A 46 -3.61 2.91 11.44
N PRO A 47 -3.65 4.01 10.69
CA PRO A 47 -3.58 3.91 9.23
C PRO A 47 -2.26 3.36 8.73
N SER A 48 -1.18 3.50 9.51
CA SER A 48 0.15 3.10 9.07
C SER A 48 0.24 1.62 8.69
N SER A 49 -0.38 0.75 9.48
CA SER A 49 -0.34 -0.68 9.18
C SER A 49 -1.14 -0.99 7.92
N HIS A 50 -2.22 -0.26 7.69
CA HIS A 50 -3.03 -0.45 6.49
C HIS A 50 -2.32 0.06 5.24
N PHE A 51 -1.64 1.19 5.34
CA PHE A 51 -0.82 1.68 4.24
C PHE A 51 0.30 0.71 3.92
N ALA A 52 0.97 0.20 4.95
CA ALA A 52 2.06 -0.74 4.75
C ALA A 52 1.57 -2.04 4.09
N GLY A 53 0.40 -2.52 4.49
CA GLY A 53 -0.18 -3.71 3.89
C GLY A 53 -0.49 -3.51 2.42
N LYS A 54 -1.11 -2.38 2.08
CA LYS A 54 -1.41 -2.07 0.68
C LYS A 54 -0.14 -1.88 -0.13
N PHE A 55 0.85 -1.23 0.44
CA PHE A 55 2.13 -1.03 -0.23
C PHE A 55 2.80 -2.36 -0.55
N ALA A 56 2.82 -3.28 0.41
CA ALA A 56 3.42 -4.60 0.21
C ALA A 56 2.70 -5.36 -0.90
N LEU A 57 1.38 -5.29 -0.92
CA LEU A 57 0.60 -5.96 -1.96
C LEU A 57 0.88 -5.36 -3.33
N LYS A 58 0.95 -4.03 -3.41
CA LYS A 58 1.23 -3.35 -4.67
C LYS A 58 2.62 -3.71 -5.19
N GLU A 59 3.60 -3.79 -4.29
CA GLU A 59 4.95 -4.18 -4.68
C GLU A 59 5.00 -5.61 -5.19
N ALA A 60 4.28 -6.50 -4.53
CA ALA A 60 4.24 -7.90 -4.95
C ALA A 60 3.64 -8.02 -6.34
N VAL A 61 2.56 -7.28 -6.60
CA VAL A 61 1.91 -7.28 -7.90
C VAL A 61 2.85 -6.71 -8.96
N LYS A 62 3.48 -5.59 -8.67
CA LYS A 62 4.38 -4.95 -9.62
C LYS A 62 5.53 -5.87 -10.01
N LYS A 63 6.08 -6.61 -9.05
CA LYS A 63 7.17 -7.52 -9.34
C LYS A 63 6.75 -8.73 -10.15
N SER A 64 5.48 -9.08 -10.14
CA SER A 64 4.98 -10.22 -10.88
C SER A 64 4.55 -9.87 -12.29
N ILE A 65 4.55 -8.61 -12.65
CA ILE A 65 4.12 -8.14 -13.96
C ILE A 65 5.33 -7.87 -14.84
N ILE A 66 5.26 -8.31 -16.10
CA ILE A 66 6.34 -8.09 -17.04
C ILE A 66 6.43 -6.64 -17.48
N ASP A 67 5.28 -6.02 -17.72
CA ASP A 67 5.23 -4.65 -18.17
C ASP A 67 5.58 -3.69 -17.03
N ASP A 68 6.17 -2.58 -17.38
CA ASP A 68 6.55 -1.56 -16.42
C ASP A 68 5.33 -0.70 -16.08
N ILE A 69 4.78 -0.91 -14.92
CA ILE A 69 3.61 -0.16 -14.46
C ILE A 69 3.97 0.60 -13.20
N TYR A 70 3.56 1.86 -13.13
CA TYR A 70 3.77 2.65 -11.92
C TYR A 70 2.94 2.08 -10.79
N ILE A 71 3.53 2.03 -9.62
CA ILE A 71 2.87 1.47 -8.44
C ILE A 71 1.55 2.17 -8.14
N SER A 72 1.46 3.46 -8.43
CA SER A 72 0.23 4.22 -8.19
C SER A 72 -0.91 3.82 -9.12
N LYS A 73 -0.61 3.11 -10.22
CA LYS A 73 -1.65 2.66 -11.14
C LYS A 73 -2.29 1.35 -10.71
N ILE A 74 -1.73 0.72 -9.70
CA ILE A 74 -2.29 -0.52 -9.17
C ILE A 74 -3.22 -0.11 -8.02
N GLU A 75 -4.48 -0.48 -8.14
CA GLU A 75 -5.44 -0.15 -7.09
C GLU A 75 -5.75 -1.39 -6.26
N THR A 76 -5.65 -1.27 -4.96
CA THR A 76 -6.05 -2.34 -4.03
C THR A 76 -7.33 -1.91 -3.35
N PHE A 77 -8.25 -2.86 -3.18
CA PHE A 77 -9.52 -2.58 -2.52
C PHE A 77 -10.00 -3.84 -1.83
N HIS A 78 -11.09 -3.71 -1.07
CA HIS A 78 -11.64 -4.84 -0.36
C HIS A 78 -13.05 -5.10 -0.84
N GLN A 79 -13.36 -6.37 -1.09
CA GLN A 79 -14.69 -6.79 -1.46
C GLN A 79 -15.10 -7.91 -0.54
N LYS A 80 -16.13 -7.70 0.27
CA LYS A 80 -16.56 -8.67 1.28
C LYS A 80 -15.40 -9.10 2.15
N SER A 81 -14.62 -8.14 2.60
CA SER A 81 -13.44 -8.34 3.45
C SER A 81 -12.27 -9.04 2.78
N LYS A 82 -12.36 -9.31 1.49
CA LYS A 82 -11.23 -9.89 0.75
C LYS A 82 -10.42 -8.80 0.09
N PRO A 83 -9.08 -8.86 0.18
CA PRO A 83 -8.25 -7.92 -0.56
C PRO A 83 -8.32 -8.23 -2.05
N MET A 84 -8.49 -7.21 -2.86
CA MET A 84 -8.63 -7.31 -4.30
C MET A 84 -7.68 -6.34 -4.99
N ILE A 85 -7.36 -6.63 -6.25
CA ILE A 85 -6.45 -5.81 -7.03
C ILE A 85 -7.09 -5.43 -8.34
N LYS A 86 -6.89 -4.20 -8.74
CA LYS A 86 -7.34 -3.71 -10.04
C LYS A 86 -6.18 -3.01 -10.73
N LEU A 87 -5.93 -3.38 -11.94
CA LEU A 87 -4.84 -2.77 -12.74
C LEU A 87 -5.34 -1.70 -13.70
#